data_044d2e0ef192d83d511d4b43f0a4ece1
#
_entry.id   044d2e0ef192d83d511d4b43f0a4ece1
#
_cell.length_a   1.000
_cell.length_b   1.000
_cell.length_c   1.000
_cell.angle_alpha   90.00
_cell.angle_beta   90.00
_cell.angle_gamma   90.00
#
_symmetry.space_group_name_H-M   'P 1'
#
loop_
_entity.id
_entity.type
_entity.pdbx_description
1 polymer ?
#
loop_
_entity_poly.entity_id
_entity_poly.type
_entity_poly.pdbx_seq_one_letter_code
_entity_poly.pdbx_strand_id
1 'polypeptide(L)'
;MEQLKEIRQHKNFGNLLLFTVIVAGYLFFLTSRIWLPDAGELIEPTPFYEKQILEKYNVYLTKWDYAKKQDEMEIVVEVETNDLLSVGLKCQAVERTFGKLDTKVVLEDTDYMVIRVCNVPKKWKEVSLHLEDENKKTVNLYTNVSEVDQVKVLKSKERAGYQCDRLKGQIGYDAYRIRQKETEISDLTEENSRLSKRVEELSNGRYPTQKEADDAADIMESAKSRIESNGKTIEKRQEEISELNTRTEELEKQIRELKE
;
A
#
# COMPACT_ATOMS: atom_id res chain seq x y z
N MET A 1 46.70 40.37 45.97
CA MET A 1 46.45 40.55 44.55
C MET A 1 46.46 39.21 43.76
N GLU A 2 47.17 38.20 44.17
CA GLU A 2 47.20 36.88 43.53
C GLU A 2 45.87 36.12 43.62
N GLN A 3 45.24 36.10 44.77
CA GLN A 3 43.97 35.43 44.96
C GLN A 3 42.81 35.95 44.04
N LEU A 4 42.84 37.25 43.71
CA LEU A 4 41.85 37.83 42.79
C LEU A 4 42.13 37.46 41.33
N LYS A 5 43.37 37.14 40.97
CA LYS A 5 43.75 36.63 39.66
C LYS A 5 43.30 35.17 39.46
N GLU A 6 43.47 34.32 40.47
CA GLU A 6 43.01 32.92 40.44
C GLU A 6 41.47 32.81 40.31
N ILE A 7 40.71 33.61 41.08
CA ILE A 7 39.23 33.61 41.00
C ILE A 7 38.78 34.09 39.63
N ARG A 8 39.48 35.04 39.01
CA ARG A 8 39.17 35.54 37.68
C ARG A 8 39.52 34.53 36.58
N GLN A 9 40.56 33.74 36.73
CA GLN A 9 40.95 32.66 35.86
C GLN A 9 39.92 31.50 35.92
N HIS A 10 39.50 31.10 37.13
CA HIS A 10 38.47 30.08 37.29
C HIS A 10 37.09 30.47 36.69
N LYS A 11 36.73 31.76 36.84
CA LYS A 11 35.46 32.25 36.27
C LYS A 11 35.52 32.32 34.76
N ASN A 12 36.64 32.67 34.14
CA ASN A 12 36.82 32.66 32.69
C ASN A 12 36.91 31.24 32.15
N PHE A 13 37.50 30.29 32.91
CA PHE A 13 37.55 28.87 32.54
C PHE A 13 36.15 28.24 32.54
N GLY A 14 35.31 28.54 33.53
CA GLY A 14 33.91 28.10 33.57
C GLY A 14 33.08 28.62 32.40
N ASN A 15 33.23 29.89 32.06
CA ASN A 15 32.56 30.48 30.91
C ASN A 15 33.04 29.90 29.57
N LEU A 16 34.34 29.62 29.43
CA LEU A 16 34.92 28.99 28.25
C LEU A 16 34.43 27.57 28.11
N LEU A 17 34.35 26.80 29.19
CA LEU A 17 33.81 25.44 29.19
C LEU A 17 32.34 25.41 28.82
N LEU A 18 31.54 26.33 29.38
CA LEU A 18 30.12 26.46 29.01
C LEU A 18 29.96 26.78 27.53
N PHE A 19 30.74 27.72 26.99
CA PHE A 19 30.71 28.08 25.58
C PHE A 19 31.09 26.89 24.68
N THR A 20 32.13 26.13 25.06
CA THR A 20 32.57 24.94 24.33
C THR A 20 31.49 23.86 24.31
N VAL A 21 30.79 23.63 25.42
CA VAL A 21 29.65 22.66 25.48
C VAL A 21 28.50 23.09 24.60
N ILE A 22 28.18 24.40 24.60
CA ILE A 22 27.11 24.94 23.73
C ILE A 22 27.48 24.78 22.26
N VAL A 23 28.69 25.12 21.85
CA VAL A 23 29.18 25.00 20.48
C VAL A 23 29.23 23.53 20.04
N ALA A 24 29.77 22.65 20.92
CA ALA A 24 29.80 21.21 20.65
C ALA A 24 28.38 20.61 20.51
N GLY A 25 27.47 21.03 21.40
CA GLY A 25 26.05 20.62 21.30
C GLY A 25 25.41 21.09 20.01
N TYR A 26 25.67 22.31 19.59
CA TYR A 26 25.15 22.85 18.33
C TYR A 26 25.72 22.12 17.11
N LEU A 27 27.03 21.85 17.10
CA LEU A 27 27.69 21.06 16.06
C LEU A 27 27.18 19.62 16.05
N PHE A 28 26.98 19.00 17.20
CA PHE A 28 26.35 17.67 17.29
C PHE A 28 24.97 17.68 16.71
N PHE A 29 24.15 18.69 17.01
CA PHE A 29 22.80 18.81 16.49
C PHE A 29 22.78 19.02 14.96
N LEU A 30 23.67 19.85 14.43
CA LEU A 30 23.81 20.06 12.99
C LEU A 30 24.32 18.82 12.25
N THR A 31 25.17 18.02 12.90
CA THR A 31 25.73 16.80 12.31
C THR A 31 24.94 15.55 12.69
N SER A 32 23.93 15.64 13.56
CA SER A 32 23.13 14.50 14.05
C SER A 32 22.48 13.72 12.91
N ARG A 33 22.08 14.39 11.83
CA ARG A 33 21.55 13.78 10.61
C ARG A 33 22.54 12.83 9.91
N ILE A 34 23.85 12.99 10.14
CA ILE A 34 24.90 12.16 9.53
C ILE A 34 25.17 10.91 10.38
N TRP A 35 24.99 11.01 11.72
CA TRP A 35 25.40 9.98 12.68
C TRP A 35 24.24 9.19 13.27
N LEU A 36 23.06 9.81 13.40
CA LEU A 36 21.88 9.10 13.84
C LEU A 36 21.25 8.40 12.64
N PRO A 37 21.01 7.08 12.71
CA PRO A 37 20.20 6.43 11.70
C PRO A 37 18.84 7.13 11.67
N ASP A 38 18.37 7.38 10.47
CA ASP A 38 17.05 7.95 10.24
C ASP A 38 16.01 6.93 10.77
N ALA A 39 15.64 7.11 12.02
CA ALA A 39 14.73 6.24 12.76
C ALA A 39 13.25 6.59 12.47
N GLY A 40 12.99 7.32 11.36
CA GLY A 40 11.64 7.55 10.89
C GLY A 40 11.03 6.24 10.41
N GLU A 41 9.83 5.95 10.85
CA GLU A 41 9.02 4.89 10.24
C GLU A 41 8.95 5.13 8.72
N LEU A 42 9.11 4.04 7.96
CA LEU A 42 8.96 4.10 6.51
C LEU A 42 7.50 4.46 6.20
N ILE A 43 7.32 5.27 5.16
CA ILE A 43 5.97 5.59 4.70
C ILE A 43 5.24 4.31 4.30
N GLU A 44 3.97 4.22 4.64
CA GLU A 44 3.12 3.13 4.19
C GLU A 44 2.98 3.19 2.65
N PRO A 45 3.26 2.13 1.92
CA PRO A 45 3.15 2.12 0.47
C PRO A 45 1.69 2.26 0.04
N THR A 46 1.47 2.90 -1.10
CA THR A 46 0.15 2.94 -1.72
C THR A 46 -0.26 1.53 -2.13
N PRO A 47 -1.40 1.01 -1.64
CA PRO A 47 -1.86 -0.31 -2.01
C PRO A 47 -2.13 -0.42 -3.51
N PHE A 48 -1.79 -1.57 -4.09
CA PHE A 48 -2.09 -1.83 -5.50
C PHE A 48 -3.59 -1.95 -5.73
N TYR A 49 -4.05 -1.41 -6.87
CA TYR A 49 -5.45 -1.40 -7.31
C TYR A 49 -6.43 -0.67 -6.37
N GLU A 50 -5.92 0.10 -5.42
CA GLU A 50 -6.75 0.98 -4.61
C GLU A 50 -6.95 2.33 -5.30
N LYS A 51 -8.20 2.80 -5.28
CA LYS A 51 -8.60 4.04 -5.93
C LYS A 51 -8.02 5.26 -5.24
N GLN A 52 -7.23 6.04 -5.98
CA GLN A 52 -6.78 7.37 -5.61
C GLN A 52 -7.50 8.41 -6.48
N ILE A 53 -7.98 9.48 -5.88
CA ILE A 53 -8.79 10.48 -6.61
C ILE A 53 -7.92 11.69 -6.94
N LEU A 54 -7.87 12.05 -8.23
CA LEU A 54 -7.23 13.26 -8.73
C LEU A 54 -8.24 14.02 -9.61
N GLU A 55 -9.06 14.88 -8.99
CA GLU A 55 -10.18 15.61 -9.63
C GLU A 55 -11.09 14.67 -10.45
N LYS A 56 -11.01 14.78 -11.79
CA LYS A 56 -11.81 13.99 -12.75
C LYS A 56 -11.19 12.60 -13.05
N TYR A 57 -10.02 12.30 -12.47
CA TYR A 57 -9.33 11.04 -12.70
C TYR A 57 -9.41 10.14 -11.46
N ASN A 58 -9.66 8.86 -11.70
CA ASN A 58 -9.40 7.80 -10.73
C ASN A 58 -8.09 7.14 -11.13
N VAL A 59 -7.14 7.17 -10.21
CA VAL A 59 -5.79 6.68 -10.42
C VAL A 59 -5.57 5.41 -9.59
N TYR A 60 -5.02 4.37 -10.21
CA TYR A 60 -4.72 3.11 -9.55
C TYR A 60 -3.24 2.75 -9.78
N LEU A 61 -2.50 2.56 -8.71
CA LEU A 61 -1.18 1.98 -8.78
C LEU A 61 -1.33 0.48 -9.04
N THR A 62 -0.79 -0.03 -10.14
CA THR A 62 -0.96 -1.45 -10.49
C THR A 62 0.35 -2.22 -10.43
N LYS A 63 1.49 -1.53 -10.47
CA LYS A 63 2.81 -2.13 -10.43
C LYS A 63 3.85 -1.12 -9.95
N TRP A 64 4.80 -1.59 -9.14
CA TRP A 64 6.02 -0.86 -8.80
C TRP A 64 7.18 -1.83 -8.63
N ASP A 65 8.01 -1.97 -9.65
CA ASP A 65 9.17 -2.84 -9.67
C ASP A 65 10.47 -2.06 -9.49
N TYR A 66 11.43 -2.64 -8.80
CA TYR A 66 12.78 -2.12 -8.67
C TYR A 66 13.82 -3.12 -9.15
N ALA A 67 14.64 -2.73 -10.15
CA ALA A 67 15.78 -3.51 -10.64
C ALA A 67 17.08 -2.98 -10.06
N LYS A 68 17.52 -3.54 -8.94
CA LYS A 68 18.71 -3.11 -8.19
C LYS A 68 19.99 -3.06 -9.01
N LYS A 69 20.14 -3.94 -10.03
CA LYS A 69 21.35 -3.97 -10.88
C LYS A 69 21.37 -2.84 -11.90
N GLN A 70 20.22 -2.32 -12.26
CA GLN A 70 20.06 -1.23 -13.23
C GLN A 70 19.91 0.13 -12.53
N ASP A 71 19.72 0.13 -11.21
CA ASP A 71 19.34 1.33 -10.45
C ASP A 71 18.11 2.01 -11.06
N GLU A 72 17.10 1.20 -11.48
CA GLU A 72 15.88 1.67 -12.16
C GLU A 72 14.62 1.10 -11.49
N MET A 73 13.53 1.89 -11.54
CA MET A 73 12.18 1.45 -11.20
C MET A 73 11.27 1.53 -12.41
N GLU A 74 10.29 0.63 -12.48
CA GLU A 74 9.18 0.69 -13.43
C GLU A 74 7.87 0.74 -12.67
N ILE A 75 7.07 1.75 -12.96
CA ILE A 75 5.79 2.02 -12.31
C ILE A 75 4.72 1.97 -13.38
N VAL A 76 3.63 1.23 -13.11
CA VAL A 76 2.45 1.21 -13.97
C VAL A 76 1.28 1.79 -13.19
N VAL A 77 0.63 2.77 -13.81
CA VAL A 77 -0.52 3.47 -13.26
C VAL A 77 -1.67 3.35 -14.24
N GLU A 78 -2.80 2.82 -13.79
CA GLU A 78 -4.05 2.87 -14.54
C GLU A 78 -4.82 4.13 -14.19
N VAL A 79 -5.49 4.70 -15.20
CA VAL A 79 -6.21 5.96 -15.05
C VAL A 79 -7.58 5.82 -15.70
N GLU A 80 -8.61 5.93 -14.90
CA GLU A 80 -9.99 6.01 -15.37
C GLU A 80 -10.43 7.48 -15.43
N THR A 81 -10.98 7.88 -16.54
CA THR A 81 -11.58 9.21 -16.70
C THR A 81 -12.82 9.13 -17.56
N ASN A 82 -13.76 10.03 -17.32
CA ASN A 82 -14.92 10.21 -18.20
C ASN A 82 -14.59 11.15 -19.38
N ASP A 83 -13.35 11.63 -19.48
CA ASP A 83 -12.91 12.50 -20.55
C ASP A 83 -12.50 11.64 -21.77
N LEU A 84 -12.87 12.07 -22.96
CA LEU A 84 -12.53 11.39 -24.22
C LEU A 84 -11.09 11.64 -24.69
N LEU A 85 -10.37 12.53 -24.01
CA LEU A 85 -9.00 12.90 -24.33
C LEU A 85 -8.01 12.08 -23.50
N SER A 86 -6.81 11.87 -24.05
CA SER A 86 -5.71 11.20 -23.36
C SER A 86 -5.37 11.85 -22.03
N VAL A 87 -4.82 11.06 -21.13
CA VAL A 87 -4.68 11.36 -19.70
C VAL A 87 -3.87 12.62 -19.38
N GLY A 88 -2.91 13.04 -20.22
CA GLY A 88 -2.16 14.29 -20.08
C GLY A 88 -1.54 14.57 -18.69
N LEU A 89 -1.32 13.53 -17.88
CA LEU A 89 -0.78 13.67 -16.53
C LEU A 89 0.74 13.84 -16.58
N LYS A 90 1.24 14.85 -15.87
CA LYS A 90 2.67 14.99 -15.64
C LYS A 90 3.07 14.12 -14.46
N CYS A 91 4.22 13.45 -14.56
CA CYS A 91 4.74 12.59 -13.50
C CYS A 91 6.16 13.01 -13.09
N GLN A 92 6.41 12.94 -11.77
CA GLN A 92 7.74 13.20 -11.21
C GLN A 92 7.95 12.31 -9.98
N ALA A 93 8.96 11.45 -10.05
CA ALA A 93 9.38 10.68 -8.87
C ALA A 93 10.32 11.50 -7.99
N VAL A 94 10.14 11.38 -6.68
CA VAL A 94 10.93 12.06 -5.65
C VAL A 94 11.33 11.06 -4.59
N GLU A 95 12.62 10.98 -4.29
CA GLU A 95 13.13 10.22 -3.16
C GLU A 95 13.27 11.12 -1.94
N ARG A 96 12.91 10.63 -0.77
CA ARG A 96 12.83 11.39 0.49
C ARG A 96 14.11 12.17 0.82
N THR A 97 15.28 11.56 0.59
CA THR A 97 16.59 12.12 0.96
C THR A 97 17.29 12.79 -0.21
N PHE A 98 17.18 12.19 -1.39
CA PHE A 98 17.92 12.62 -2.58
C PHE A 98 17.13 13.58 -3.48
N GLY A 99 15.84 13.77 -3.22
CA GLY A 99 14.99 14.70 -3.96
C GLY A 99 14.51 14.10 -5.29
N LYS A 100 14.37 14.96 -6.30
CA LYS A 100 13.81 14.59 -7.61
C LYS A 100 14.70 13.56 -8.33
N LEU A 101 14.06 12.50 -8.84
CA LEU A 101 14.68 11.44 -9.62
C LEU A 101 14.43 11.65 -11.12
N ASP A 102 15.31 11.10 -11.96
CA ASP A 102 15.14 11.10 -13.42
C ASP A 102 13.94 10.22 -13.80
N THR A 103 12.83 10.86 -14.18
CA THR A 103 11.52 10.23 -14.39
C THR A 103 11.12 10.38 -15.86
N LYS A 104 10.79 9.27 -16.53
CA LYS A 104 10.40 9.23 -17.94
C LYS A 104 9.13 8.45 -18.14
N VAL A 105 8.19 8.98 -18.90
CA VAL A 105 7.05 8.22 -19.42
C VAL A 105 7.55 7.37 -20.58
N VAL A 106 7.50 6.05 -20.42
CA VAL A 106 7.93 5.08 -21.44
C VAL A 106 6.78 4.77 -22.39
N LEU A 107 5.57 4.71 -21.84
CA LEU A 107 4.34 4.49 -22.58
C LEU A 107 3.22 5.30 -21.93
N GLU A 108 2.48 6.01 -22.74
CA GLU A 108 1.22 6.66 -22.38
C GLU A 108 0.12 6.12 -23.29
N ASP A 109 -0.89 5.54 -22.70
CA ASP A 109 -2.08 5.04 -23.38
C ASP A 109 -3.33 5.74 -22.84
N THR A 110 -4.50 5.45 -23.40
CA THR A 110 -5.78 6.08 -23.02
C THR A 110 -6.13 5.85 -21.55
N ASP A 111 -5.77 4.70 -21.00
CA ASP A 111 -6.21 4.23 -19.70
C ASP A 111 -5.07 3.76 -18.78
N TYR A 112 -3.81 3.87 -19.22
CA TYR A 112 -2.66 3.57 -18.38
C TYR A 112 -1.37 4.25 -18.85
N MET A 113 -0.43 4.40 -17.91
CA MET A 113 0.91 4.95 -18.14
C MET A 113 1.96 3.99 -17.58
N VAL A 114 3.06 3.84 -18.31
CA VAL A 114 4.28 3.16 -17.84
C VAL A 114 5.36 4.20 -17.64
N ILE A 115 5.86 4.28 -16.43
CA ILE A 115 6.82 5.29 -16.00
C ILE A 115 8.10 4.59 -15.60
N ARG A 116 9.24 5.06 -16.11
CA ARG A 116 10.57 4.60 -15.75
C ARG A 116 11.26 5.66 -14.91
N VAL A 117 11.75 5.26 -13.73
CA VAL A 117 12.59 6.09 -12.88
C VAL A 117 14.02 5.55 -12.99
N CYS A 118 14.93 6.40 -13.45
CA CYS A 118 16.33 6.03 -13.70
C CYS A 118 17.23 6.62 -12.61
N ASN A 119 18.44 6.06 -12.48
CA ASN A 119 19.47 6.54 -11.57
C ASN A 119 18.99 6.58 -10.09
N VAL A 120 18.23 5.58 -9.69
CA VAL A 120 17.74 5.45 -8.31
C VAL A 120 18.94 5.27 -7.36
N PRO A 121 19.11 6.11 -6.34
CA PRO A 121 20.26 6.03 -5.43
C PRO A 121 20.28 4.67 -4.70
N LYS A 122 21.45 4.03 -4.58
CA LYS A 122 21.59 2.70 -3.95
C LYS A 122 21.10 2.63 -2.50
N LYS A 123 21.07 3.77 -1.81
CA LYS A 123 20.62 3.89 -0.41
C LYS A 123 19.25 4.54 -0.29
N TRP A 124 18.44 4.47 -1.33
CA TRP A 124 17.08 4.99 -1.27
C TRP A 124 16.25 4.26 -0.20
N LYS A 125 15.29 4.96 0.38
CA LYS A 125 14.41 4.41 1.41
C LYS A 125 12.94 4.48 1.00
N GLU A 126 12.53 5.63 0.49
CA GLU A 126 11.15 5.92 0.12
C GLU A 126 11.12 6.73 -1.17
N VAL A 127 10.24 6.34 -2.06
CA VAL A 127 9.99 7.07 -3.31
C VAL A 127 8.51 7.40 -3.41
N SER A 128 8.23 8.65 -3.74
CA SER A 128 6.90 9.12 -4.10
C SER A 128 6.84 9.43 -5.59
N LEU A 129 5.80 8.96 -6.26
CA LEU A 129 5.45 9.38 -7.61
C LEU A 129 4.35 10.44 -7.52
N HIS A 130 4.66 11.65 -7.93
CA HIS A 130 3.72 12.77 -8.01
C HIS A 130 3.09 12.76 -9.39
N LEU A 131 1.77 12.68 -9.47
CA LEU A 131 1.00 12.83 -10.68
C LEU A 131 0.25 14.17 -10.60
N GLU A 132 0.45 15.02 -11.61
CA GLU A 132 -0.13 16.35 -11.69
C GLU A 132 -1.02 16.46 -12.94
N ASP A 133 -2.23 16.95 -12.76
CA ASP A 133 -3.17 17.24 -13.86
C ASP A 133 -2.94 18.64 -14.48
N GLU A 134 -3.75 18.98 -15.47
CA GLU A 134 -3.73 20.27 -16.14
C GLU A 134 -4.00 21.46 -15.20
N ASN A 135 -4.78 21.23 -14.15
CA ASN A 135 -5.16 22.23 -13.15
C ASN A 135 -4.12 22.33 -12.01
N LYS A 136 -2.97 21.66 -12.11
CA LYS A 136 -1.92 21.58 -11.09
C LYS A 136 -2.39 20.91 -9.78
N LYS A 137 -3.43 20.11 -9.85
CA LYS A 137 -3.79 19.21 -8.74
C LYS A 137 -2.87 18.00 -8.79
N THR A 138 -2.55 17.48 -7.62
CA THR A 138 -1.59 16.39 -7.49
C THR A 138 -2.16 15.25 -6.66
N VAL A 139 -1.81 14.03 -7.07
CA VAL A 139 -1.91 12.83 -6.24
C VAL A 139 -0.53 12.22 -6.10
N ASN A 140 -0.22 11.69 -4.93
CA ASN A 140 1.07 11.10 -4.64
C ASN A 140 0.88 9.61 -4.35
N LEU A 141 1.63 8.78 -5.08
CA LEU A 141 1.73 7.35 -4.85
C LEU A 141 3.07 7.06 -4.19
N TYR A 142 3.13 6.12 -3.26
CA TYR A 142 4.30 5.88 -2.43
C TYR A 142 4.75 4.43 -2.48
N THR A 143 6.07 4.22 -2.38
CA THR A 143 6.67 2.93 -2.07
C THR A 143 7.87 3.10 -1.15
N ASN A 144 8.26 2.03 -0.49
CA ASN A 144 9.46 1.97 0.34
C ASN A 144 10.32 0.75 -0.04
N VAL A 145 11.55 0.75 0.45
CA VAL A 145 12.55 -0.28 0.11
C VAL A 145 12.18 -1.69 0.60
N SER A 146 11.30 -1.80 1.60
CA SER A 146 10.87 -3.06 2.19
C SER A 146 9.76 -3.73 1.41
N GLU A 147 8.89 -2.93 0.77
CA GLU A 147 7.64 -3.40 0.16
C GLU A 147 7.69 -3.42 -1.38
N VAL A 148 8.68 -2.72 -1.98
CA VAL A 148 8.80 -2.70 -3.44
C VAL A 148 9.16 -4.09 -4.00
N ASP A 149 8.51 -4.48 -5.08
CA ASP A 149 8.83 -5.71 -5.78
C ASP A 149 10.22 -5.65 -6.43
N GLN A 150 11.11 -6.57 -6.05
CA GLN A 150 12.46 -6.63 -6.60
C GLN A 150 12.54 -7.54 -7.82
N VAL A 151 12.96 -6.99 -8.94
CA VAL A 151 13.12 -7.72 -10.19
C VAL A 151 14.60 -7.77 -10.63
N LYS A 152 14.95 -8.79 -11.40
CA LYS A 152 16.34 -8.94 -11.87
C LYS A 152 16.70 -7.89 -12.92
N VAL A 153 15.79 -7.63 -13.85
CA VAL A 153 16.00 -6.76 -15.03
C VAL A 153 14.66 -6.17 -15.47
N LEU A 154 14.65 -4.87 -15.70
CA LEU A 154 13.58 -4.16 -16.38
C LEU A 154 13.93 -4.06 -17.86
N LYS A 155 13.08 -4.61 -18.73
CA LYS A 155 13.26 -4.54 -20.19
C LYS A 155 12.24 -3.58 -20.77
N SER A 156 12.68 -2.75 -21.70
CA SER A 156 11.73 -2.01 -22.55
C SER A 156 10.95 -2.99 -23.42
N LYS A 157 9.66 -2.78 -23.52
CA LYS A 157 8.74 -3.62 -24.27
C LYS A 157 8.02 -2.77 -25.31
N GLU A 158 7.48 -3.40 -26.33
CA GLU A 158 6.49 -2.77 -27.21
C GLU A 158 5.13 -2.61 -26.47
N ARG A 159 4.25 -1.78 -27.03
CA ARG A 159 2.92 -1.52 -26.46
C ARG A 159 2.16 -2.80 -26.08
N ALA A 160 2.10 -3.76 -27.00
CA ALA A 160 1.45 -5.06 -26.76
C ALA A 160 2.07 -5.83 -25.59
N GLY A 161 3.39 -5.74 -25.42
CA GLY A 161 4.10 -6.35 -24.29
C GLY A 161 3.72 -5.73 -22.94
N TYR A 162 3.62 -4.41 -22.85
CA TYR A 162 3.16 -3.72 -21.64
C TYR A 162 1.68 -4.00 -21.37
N GLN A 163 0.84 -4.05 -22.40
CA GLN A 163 -0.56 -4.39 -22.27
C GLN A 163 -0.75 -5.82 -21.75
N CYS A 164 0.02 -6.80 -22.26
CA CYS A 164 0.03 -8.17 -21.72
C CYS A 164 0.42 -8.21 -20.23
N ASP A 165 1.42 -7.43 -19.82
CA ASP A 165 1.85 -7.40 -18.42
C ASP A 165 0.80 -6.78 -17.51
N ARG A 166 0.13 -5.72 -17.96
CA ARG A 166 -0.99 -5.11 -17.27
C ARG A 166 -2.13 -6.11 -17.04
N LEU A 167 -2.56 -6.81 -18.10
CA LEU A 167 -3.62 -7.82 -17.99
C LEU A 167 -3.24 -8.95 -17.02
N LYS A 168 -1.98 -9.41 -17.04
CA LYS A 168 -1.49 -10.40 -16.06
C LYS A 168 -1.50 -9.87 -14.63
N GLY A 169 -1.17 -8.60 -14.43
CA GLY A 169 -1.26 -7.95 -13.13
C GLY A 169 -2.70 -7.95 -12.60
N GLN A 170 -3.67 -7.60 -13.45
CA GLN A 170 -5.09 -7.65 -13.11
C GLN A 170 -5.55 -9.07 -12.75
N ILE A 171 -5.15 -10.10 -13.51
CA ILE A 171 -5.41 -11.51 -13.18
C ILE A 171 -4.82 -11.88 -11.81
N GLY A 172 -3.60 -11.47 -11.55
CA GLY A 172 -2.94 -11.71 -10.25
C GLY A 172 -3.70 -11.06 -9.09
N TYR A 173 -4.20 -9.85 -9.29
CA TYR A 173 -5.00 -9.14 -8.29
C TYR A 173 -6.38 -9.78 -8.10
N ASP A 174 -7.05 -10.20 -9.17
CA ASP A 174 -8.31 -10.93 -9.06
C ASP A 174 -8.14 -12.26 -8.31
N ALA A 175 -7.05 -12.99 -8.57
CA ALA A 175 -6.71 -14.20 -7.81
C ALA A 175 -6.44 -13.93 -6.32
N TYR A 176 -5.85 -12.79 -5.96
CA TYR A 176 -5.71 -12.36 -4.57
C TYR A 176 -7.07 -12.06 -3.92
N ARG A 177 -7.96 -11.34 -4.59
CA ARG A 177 -9.32 -11.04 -4.12
C ARG A 177 -10.14 -12.31 -3.92
N ILE A 178 -10.04 -13.28 -4.83
CA ILE A 178 -10.69 -14.58 -4.71
C ILE A 178 -10.25 -15.27 -3.42
N ARG A 179 -8.95 -15.37 -3.16
CA ARG A 179 -8.43 -16.00 -1.93
C ARG A 179 -8.91 -15.30 -0.65
N GLN A 180 -9.02 -13.98 -0.65
CA GLN A 180 -9.57 -13.25 0.51
C GLN A 180 -11.03 -13.64 0.76
N LYS A 181 -11.85 -13.72 -0.30
CA LYS A 181 -13.25 -14.11 -0.19
C LYS A 181 -13.44 -15.58 0.22
N GLU A 182 -12.58 -16.48 -0.27
CA GLU A 182 -12.56 -17.88 0.15
C GLU A 182 -12.23 -18.02 1.64
N THR A 183 -11.27 -17.21 2.14
CA THR A 183 -10.94 -17.18 3.57
C THR A 183 -12.14 -16.70 4.40
N GLU A 184 -12.80 -15.61 3.99
CA GLU A 184 -14.00 -15.09 4.64
C GLU A 184 -15.14 -16.13 4.67
N ILE A 185 -15.37 -16.85 3.57
CA ILE A 185 -16.35 -17.95 3.51
C ILE A 185 -15.99 -19.06 4.49
N SER A 186 -14.72 -19.42 4.57
CA SER A 186 -14.24 -20.45 5.50
C SER A 186 -14.50 -20.05 6.96
N ASP A 187 -14.18 -18.81 7.33
CA ASP A 187 -14.38 -18.28 8.68
C ASP A 187 -15.86 -18.24 9.07
N LEU A 188 -16.73 -17.75 8.17
CA LEU A 188 -18.18 -17.73 8.38
C LEU A 188 -18.76 -19.13 8.49
N THR A 189 -18.26 -20.09 7.71
CA THR A 189 -18.70 -21.50 7.77
C THR A 189 -18.32 -22.14 9.10
N GLU A 190 -17.10 -21.85 9.60
CA GLU A 190 -16.68 -22.32 10.94
C GLU A 190 -17.50 -21.67 12.04
N GLU A 191 -17.78 -20.36 11.95
CA GLU A 191 -18.67 -19.65 12.88
C GLU A 191 -20.06 -20.30 12.90
N ASN A 192 -20.65 -20.56 11.74
CA ASN A 192 -21.96 -21.21 11.64
C ASN A 192 -21.96 -22.60 12.26
N SER A 193 -20.88 -23.37 12.09
CA SER A 193 -20.74 -24.69 12.75
C SER A 193 -20.72 -24.57 14.26
N ARG A 194 -20.02 -23.59 14.82
CA ARG A 194 -19.97 -23.31 16.26
C ARG A 194 -21.33 -22.87 16.80
N LEU A 195 -22.00 -21.95 16.08
CA LEU A 195 -23.35 -21.49 16.46
C LEU A 195 -24.39 -22.61 16.40
N SER A 196 -24.34 -23.48 15.40
CA SER A 196 -25.23 -24.62 15.25
C SER A 196 -25.08 -25.61 16.42
N LYS A 197 -23.85 -25.94 16.83
CA LYS A 197 -23.58 -26.74 18.00
C LYS A 197 -24.15 -26.10 19.29
N ARG A 198 -23.97 -24.78 19.42
CA ARG A 198 -24.50 -24.05 20.57
C ARG A 198 -26.02 -24.08 20.62
N VAL A 199 -26.69 -23.94 19.50
CA VAL A 199 -28.16 -24.08 19.37
C VAL A 199 -28.60 -25.49 19.80
N GLU A 200 -27.89 -26.53 19.34
CA GLU A 200 -28.17 -27.92 19.72
C GLU A 200 -27.99 -28.17 21.22
N GLU A 201 -26.89 -27.71 21.81
CA GLU A 201 -26.62 -27.79 23.24
C GLU A 201 -27.75 -27.14 24.08
N LEU A 202 -28.15 -25.93 23.71
CA LEU A 202 -29.19 -25.17 24.37
C LEU A 202 -30.56 -25.83 24.18
N SER A 203 -30.86 -26.38 23.01
CA SER A 203 -32.15 -27.06 22.76
C SER A 203 -32.33 -28.36 23.57
N ASN A 204 -31.22 -29.04 23.88
CA ASN A 204 -31.18 -30.25 24.67
C ASN A 204 -30.97 -30.00 26.18
N GLY A 205 -30.78 -28.70 26.57
CA GLY A 205 -30.56 -28.28 27.93
C GLY A 205 -31.80 -28.49 28.83
N ARG A 206 -31.55 -28.76 30.13
CA ARG A 206 -32.61 -28.77 31.16
C ARG A 206 -32.48 -27.52 32.00
N TYR A 207 -33.52 -26.69 32.02
CA TYR A 207 -33.52 -25.39 32.67
C TYR A 207 -34.37 -25.46 33.96
N PRO A 208 -33.75 -25.23 35.14
CA PRO A 208 -34.46 -25.30 36.43
C PRO A 208 -35.51 -24.20 36.61
N THR A 209 -35.35 -23.05 35.94
CA THR A 209 -36.29 -21.91 36.05
C THR A 209 -36.77 -21.45 34.67
N GLN A 210 -37.96 -20.83 34.66
CA GLN A 210 -38.52 -20.22 33.43
C GLN A 210 -37.60 -19.18 32.86
N LYS A 211 -36.98 -18.36 33.71
CA LYS A 211 -36.04 -17.33 33.28
C LYS A 211 -34.83 -17.90 32.49
N GLU A 212 -34.25 -19.01 33.02
CA GLU A 212 -33.12 -19.65 32.30
C GLU A 212 -33.55 -20.27 30.97
N ALA A 213 -34.80 -20.76 30.89
CA ALA A 213 -35.35 -21.25 29.63
C ALA A 213 -35.57 -20.13 28.61
N ASP A 214 -36.07 -18.96 29.06
CA ASP A 214 -36.27 -17.79 28.22
C ASP A 214 -34.93 -17.23 27.76
N ASP A 215 -33.96 -17.09 28.67
CA ASP A 215 -32.59 -16.63 28.32
C ASP A 215 -31.93 -17.56 27.26
N ALA A 216 -32.13 -18.88 27.39
CA ALA A 216 -31.63 -19.85 26.42
C ALA A 216 -32.34 -19.75 25.06
N ALA A 217 -33.65 -19.49 25.06
CA ALA A 217 -34.43 -19.28 23.85
C ALA A 217 -33.97 -18.03 23.09
N ASP A 218 -33.70 -16.91 23.78
CA ASP A 218 -33.20 -15.67 23.19
C ASP A 218 -31.80 -15.87 22.54
N ILE A 219 -30.92 -16.63 23.21
CA ILE A 219 -29.60 -16.98 22.68
C ILE A 219 -29.74 -17.84 21.41
N MET A 220 -30.64 -18.83 21.42
CA MET A 220 -30.87 -19.68 20.25
C MET A 220 -31.43 -18.89 19.06
N GLU A 221 -32.37 -17.96 19.30
CA GLU A 221 -32.91 -17.09 18.24
C GLU A 221 -31.82 -16.19 17.65
N SER A 222 -31.02 -15.55 18.50
CA SER A 222 -29.90 -14.74 18.09
C SER A 222 -28.89 -15.56 17.26
N ALA A 223 -28.54 -16.77 17.68
CA ALA A 223 -27.63 -17.65 16.96
C ALA A 223 -28.18 -18.06 15.60
N LYS A 224 -29.47 -18.41 15.51
CA LYS A 224 -30.14 -18.76 14.25
C LYS A 224 -30.15 -17.56 13.28
N SER A 225 -30.48 -16.36 13.76
CA SER A 225 -30.45 -15.14 12.96
C SER A 225 -29.04 -14.85 12.42
N ARG A 226 -28.01 -15.08 13.24
CA ARG A 226 -26.61 -14.92 12.81
C ARG A 226 -26.21 -15.92 11.74
N ILE A 227 -26.61 -17.19 11.88
CA ILE A 227 -26.36 -18.24 10.87
C ILE A 227 -27.01 -17.85 9.53
N GLU A 228 -28.25 -17.37 9.55
CA GLU A 228 -28.96 -16.94 8.34
C GLU A 228 -28.23 -15.74 7.68
N SER A 229 -27.81 -14.73 8.47
CA SER A 229 -27.06 -13.59 7.97
C SER A 229 -25.73 -14.00 7.35
N ASN A 230 -25.01 -14.91 8.02
CA ASN A 230 -23.74 -15.45 7.51
C ASN A 230 -23.98 -16.23 6.19
N GLY A 231 -25.06 -16.99 6.10
CA GLY A 231 -25.45 -17.69 4.86
C GLY A 231 -25.60 -16.75 3.69
N LYS A 232 -26.34 -15.64 3.84
CA LYS A 232 -26.50 -14.61 2.82
C LYS A 232 -25.17 -13.97 2.42
N THR A 233 -24.27 -13.77 3.38
CA THR A 233 -22.93 -13.24 3.11
C THR A 233 -22.11 -14.24 2.31
N ILE A 234 -22.15 -15.53 2.66
CA ILE A 234 -21.45 -16.60 1.94
C ILE A 234 -21.93 -16.66 0.48
N GLU A 235 -23.23 -16.67 0.23
CA GLU A 235 -23.81 -16.66 -1.12
C GLU A 235 -23.29 -15.47 -1.94
N LYS A 236 -23.33 -14.27 -1.37
CA LYS A 236 -22.81 -13.06 -2.02
C LYS A 236 -21.32 -13.18 -2.36
N ARG A 237 -20.49 -13.73 -1.46
CA ARG A 237 -19.06 -13.91 -1.74
C ARG A 237 -18.81 -14.94 -2.83
N GLN A 238 -19.63 -15.99 -2.90
CA GLN A 238 -19.57 -16.99 -3.99
C GLN A 238 -19.93 -16.38 -5.34
N GLU A 239 -20.94 -15.53 -5.42
CA GLU A 239 -21.28 -14.78 -6.63
C GLU A 239 -20.12 -13.87 -7.08
N GLU A 240 -19.55 -13.09 -6.15
CA GLU A 240 -18.41 -12.22 -6.42
C GLU A 240 -17.16 -13.00 -6.91
N ILE A 241 -16.92 -14.22 -6.39
CA ILE A 241 -15.86 -15.12 -6.89
C ILE A 241 -16.17 -15.58 -8.31
N SER A 242 -17.41 -15.92 -8.61
CA SER A 242 -17.82 -16.34 -9.96
C SER A 242 -17.61 -15.22 -10.99
N GLU A 243 -17.96 -13.99 -10.64
CA GLU A 243 -17.72 -12.81 -11.50
C GLU A 243 -16.23 -12.59 -11.76
N LEU A 244 -15.39 -12.70 -10.71
CA LEU A 244 -13.93 -12.56 -10.85
C LEU A 244 -13.31 -13.65 -11.73
N ASN A 245 -13.79 -14.89 -11.62
CA ASN A 245 -13.33 -15.99 -12.49
C ASN A 245 -13.72 -15.74 -13.95
N THR A 246 -14.93 -15.31 -14.22
CA THR A 246 -15.38 -14.95 -15.57
C THR A 246 -14.53 -13.81 -16.16
N ARG A 247 -14.25 -12.78 -15.35
CA ARG A 247 -13.36 -11.69 -15.77
C ARG A 247 -11.94 -12.20 -16.08
N THR A 248 -11.41 -13.08 -15.25
CA THR A 248 -10.09 -13.68 -15.46
C THR A 248 -10.00 -14.43 -16.79
N GLU A 249 -11.02 -15.22 -17.14
CA GLU A 249 -11.08 -15.94 -18.41
C GLU A 249 -11.08 -14.98 -19.63
N GLU A 250 -11.80 -13.87 -19.52
CA GLU A 250 -11.81 -12.84 -20.58
C GLU A 250 -10.45 -12.13 -20.70
N LEU A 251 -9.80 -11.79 -19.59
CA LEU A 251 -8.46 -11.20 -19.60
C LEU A 251 -7.42 -12.15 -20.21
N GLU A 252 -7.52 -13.45 -19.91
CA GLU A 252 -6.65 -14.46 -20.53
C GLU A 252 -6.87 -14.57 -22.04
N LYS A 253 -8.11 -14.47 -22.51
CA LYS A 253 -8.43 -14.45 -23.94
C LYS A 253 -7.80 -13.24 -24.61
N GLN A 254 -7.92 -12.03 -24.03
CA GLN A 254 -7.28 -10.82 -24.55
C GLN A 254 -5.75 -10.95 -24.62
N ILE A 255 -5.11 -11.60 -23.63
CA ILE A 255 -3.67 -11.87 -23.66
C ILE A 255 -3.30 -12.80 -24.84
N ARG A 256 -4.14 -13.77 -25.18
CA ARG A 256 -3.89 -14.66 -26.34
C ARG A 256 -3.98 -13.88 -27.65
N GLU A 257 -5.01 -13.04 -27.81
CA GLU A 257 -5.23 -12.20 -28.99
C GLU A 257 -4.07 -11.18 -29.20
N LEU A 258 -3.49 -10.66 -28.14
CA LEU A 258 -2.34 -9.74 -28.24
C LEU A 258 -1.02 -10.41 -28.64
N LYS A 259 -0.95 -11.74 -28.61
CA LYS A 259 0.27 -12.52 -28.95
C LYS A 259 0.22 -13.11 -30.38
N GLU A 260 -0.95 -13.08 -31.02
CA GLU A 260 -1.14 -13.48 -32.42
C GLU A 260 -0.78 -12.33 -33.37
#